data_67881428eeaa8b25c874e654f210ff7a
#
_entry.id   67881428eeaa8b25c874e654f210ff7a
#
_cell.length_a   1.000
_cell.length_b   1.000
_cell.length_c   1.000
_cell.angle_alpha   90.00
_cell.angle_beta   90.00
_cell.angle_gamma   90.00
#
_symmetry.space_group_name_H-M   'P 1'
#
loop_
_entity.id
_entity.type
_entity.pdbx_description
1 polymer ?
#
loop_
_entity_poly.entity_id
_entity_poly.type
_entity_poly.pdbx_seq_one_letter_code
_entity_poly.pdbx_strand_id
1 'polypeptide(L)'
;MNRTNQVMMGTLIGIALAYTVISFLITVILKIEIGAFTMLMTPLTDALNNIFELIGIEPGSGAALALSAVGLVMVIAGCVSKPTWNLKGPEDDPKMYLFTHRPRAFFWCMMIPWNLITMFWNMKKVPVIIPILFIPFMFPFAIIVDIILAILFVIMWLIMTLRISMASKKDRETYERETQYVVCPKCKRNFHEPKIKCRCGLIMSYPVPNRFGVKNHVCNNGHKIPSTNVDGARSKLNCICPFCGGNMITHEAKPIVISLVGSVGSGKTTMMISAVESITALAKDRGVVAEVITNGISTNAQNSKARVMPTKPGELDSEYFFLRSRDLPEKQIVINDISGVEFHPDKDKNLFEEYYRYNDGIILAVDPLEIMALHHSQSPTKGSKNTPTASLESFYHMYTEINGYGPAVKSTVPFAVVLTKMDDPRVKAAVNAEKSAMGFLTKYSHKMMVDIVQSAFKNVKYFKVASLGSDNNAMEPFMWILSENDDELKKRFS
;
A
#
# COMPACT_ATOMS: atom_id res chain seq x y z
N MET A 1 -18.77 16.82 9.26
CA MET A 1 -19.39 15.66 8.57
C MET A 1 -19.03 15.72 7.08
N ASN A 2 -18.66 14.61 6.46
CA ASN A 2 -18.35 14.56 5.02
C ASN A 2 -19.63 14.82 4.21
N ARG A 3 -19.55 15.58 3.10
CA ARG A 3 -20.69 15.91 2.21
C ARG A 3 -21.50 14.66 1.80
N THR A 4 -20.82 13.54 1.55
CA THR A 4 -21.47 12.26 1.22
C THR A 4 -22.37 11.76 2.36
N ASN A 5 -21.91 11.85 3.61
CA ASN A 5 -22.70 11.43 4.78
C ASN A 5 -23.90 12.35 5.02
N GLN A 6 -23.75 13.65 4.70
CA GLN A 6 -24.87 14.60 4.78
C GLN A 6 -25.95 14.26 3.75
N VAL A 7 -25.55 13.99 2.51
CA VAL A 7 -26.49 13.62 1.44
C VAL A 7 -27.19 12.29 1.76
N MET A 8 -26.44 11.27 2.16
CA MET A 8 -27.03 9.97 2.50
C MET A 8 -28.03 10.07 3.66
N MET A 9 -27.68 10.81 4.70
CA MET A 9 -28.58 10.99 5.84
C MET A 9 -29.81 11.82 5.47
N GLY A 10 -29.61 12.89 4.71
CA GLY A 10 -30.73 13.68 4.18
C GLY A 10 -31.69 12.83 3.32
N THR A 11 -31.14 11.92 2.51
CA THR A 11 -31.97 10.98 1.71
C THR A 11 -32.79 10.03 2.59
N LEU A 12 -32.18 9.43 3.63
CA LEU A 12 -32.88 8.52 4.54
C LEU A 12 -34.00 9.23 5.31
N ILE A 13 -33.72 10.44 5.81
CA ILE A 13 -34.71 11.28 6.50
C ILE A 13 -35.85 11.63 5.52
N GLY A 14 -35.51 12.01 4.29
CA GLY A 14 -36.49 12.33 3.26
C GLY A 14 -37.42 11.15 2.96
N ILE A 15 -36.89 9.92 2.86
CA ILE A 15 -37.69 8.71 2.67
C ILE A 15 -38.60 8.45 3.87
N ALA A 16 -38.08 8.53 5.10
CA ALA A 16 -38.87 8.30 6.30
C ALA A 16 -40.00 9.32 6.45
N LEU A 17 -39.72 10.60 6.20
CA LEU A 17 -40.73 11.67 6.22
C LEU A 17 -41.78 11.48 5.12
N ALA A 18 -41.36 11.19 3.89
CA ALA A 18 -42.28 10.95 2.79
C ALA A 18 -43.21 9.80 3.12
N TYR A 19 -42.68 8.69 3.64
CA TYR A 19 -43.52 7.55 4.07
C TYR A 19 -44.53 7.96 5.16
N THR A 20 -44.07 8.70 6.18
CA THR A 20 -44.96 9.15 7.27
C THR A 20 -46.07 10.08 6.78
N VAL A 21 -45.71 11.04 5.90
CA VAL A 21 -46.68 11.98 5.30
C VAL A 21 -47.70 11.24 4.42
N ILE A 22 -47.24 10.35 3.55
CA ILE A 22 -48.09 9.54 2.65
C ILE A 22 -48.99 8.65 3.48
N SER A 23 -48.48 7.98 4.51
CA SER A 23 -49.27 7.13 5.40
C SER A 23 -50.36 7.90 6.12
N PHE A 24 -50.04 9.12 6.64
CA PHE A 24 -51.01 10.01 7.27
C PHE A 24 -52.11 10.46 6.28
N LEU A 25 -51.73 10.88 5.08
CA LEU A 25 -52.71 11.28 4.04
C LEU A 25 -53.65 10.15 3.66
N ILE A 26 -53.13 8.93 3.42
CA ILE A 26 -53.91 7.80 2.98
C ILE A 26 -54.80 7.29 4.11
N THR A 27 -54.29 7.06 5.30
CA THR A 27 -55.02 6.39 6.39
C THR A 27 -55.94 7.36 7.15
N VAL A 28 -55.47 8.58 7.43
CA VAL A 28 -56.23 9.51 8.27
C VAL A 28 -57.15 10.44 7.47
N ILE A 29 -56.65 10.95 6.34
CA ILE A 29 -57.40 11.93 5.55
C ILE A 29 -58.34 11.24 4.54
N LEU A 30 -57.79 10.29 3.77
CA LEU A 30 -58.57 9.57 2.73
C LEU A 30 -59.33 8.36 3.28
N LYS A 31 -59.02 7.93 4.52
CA LYS A 31 -59.59 6.74 5.18
C LYS A 31 -59.50 5.47 4.36
N ILE A 32 -58.38 5.31 3.62
CA ILE A 32 -58.09 4.12 2.83
C ILE A 32 -57.19 3.19 3.65
N GLU A 33 -57.62 1.95 3.83
CA GLU A 33 -56.88 0.92 4.55
C GLU A 33 -55.94 0.18 3.57
N ILE A 34 -54.65 0.49 3.64
CA ILE A 34 -53.61 -0.25 2.95
C ILE A 34 -52.69 -0.84 4.01
N GLY A 35 -52.63 -2.17 4.12
CA GLY A 35 -52.02 -2.91 5.23
C GLY A 35 -50.64 -2.43 5.69
N ALA A 36 -49.74 -2.07 4.75
CA ALA A 36 -48.42 -1.54 5.11
C ALA A 36 -48.46 -0.16 5.78
N PHE A 37 -49.43 0.70 5.43
CA PHE A 37 -49.59 2.03 5.99
C PHE A 37 -50.41 2.03 7.27
N THR A 38 -51.46 1.22 7.31
CA THR A 38 -52.35 1.10 8.50
C THR A 38 -51.64 0.50 9.69
N MET A 39 -50.78 -0.49 9.50
CA MET A 39 -50.00 -1.12 10.58
C MET A 39 -49.22 -0.15 11.46
N LEU A 40 -48.61 0.89 10.88
CA LEU A 40 -47.88 1.89 11.61
C LEU A 40 -48.76 3.06 12.06
N MET A 41 -49.85 3.36 11.34
CA MET A 41 -50.71 4.48 11.64
C MET A 41 -51.76 4.18 12.73
N THR A 42 -52.21 2.93 12.89
CA THR A 42 -53.18 2.55 13.93
C THR A 42 -52.67 2.91 15.34
N PRO A 43 -51.47 2.48 15.77
CA PRO A 43 -50.97 2.87 17.09
C PRO A 43 -50.76 4.38 17.24
N LEU A 44 -50.48 5.10 16.14
CA LEU A 44 -50.35 6.55 16.13
C LEU A 44 -51.70 7.21 16.33
N THR A 45 -52.71 6.80 15.59
CA THR A 45 -54.10 7.37 15.73
C THR A 45 -54.65 7.07 17.09
N ASP A 46 -54.43 5.90 17.65
CA ASP A 46 -54.86 5.57 19.03
C ASP A 46 -54.16 6.45 20.06
N ALA A 47 -52.86 6.66 19.94
CA ALA A 47 -52.10 7.55 20.83
C ALA A 47 -52.56 8.99 20.71
N LEU A 48 -52.84 9.49 19.49
CA LEU A 48 -53.38 10.83 19.29
C LEU A 48 -54.81 10.97 19.83
N ASN A 49 -55.66 9.97 19.63
CA ASN A 49 -57.04 9.95 20.14
C ASN A 49 -57.05 10.03 21.70
N ASN A 50 -56.19 9.25 22.34
CA ASN A 50 -56.02 9.34 23.82
C ASN A 50 -55.59 10.70 24.29
N ILE A 51 -54.69 11.38 23.53
CA ILE A 51 -54.29 12.73 23.83
C ILE A 51 -55.44 13.73 23.63
N PHE A 52 -56.23 13.56 22.55
CA PHE A 52 -57.40 14.40 22.28
C PHE A 52 -58.49 14.26 23.36
N GLU A 53 -58.81 13.02 23.76
CA GLU A 53 -59.74 12.75 24.85
C GLU A 53 -59.28 13.42 26.18
N LEU A 54 -57.97 13.37 26.49
CA LEU A 54 -57.41 13.97 27.70
C LEU A 54 -57.59 15.47 27.73
N ILE A 55 -57.57 16.15 26.58
CA ILE A 55 -57.72 17.61 26.47
C ILE A 55 -59.17 18.04 26.10
N GLY A 56 -60.10 17.07 26.03
CA GLY A 56 -61.53 17.36 25.77
C GLY A 56 -61.86 17.68 24.31
N ILE A 57 -61.06 17.20 23.35
CA ILE A 57 -61.28 17.36 21.92
C ILE A 57 -61.84 16.03 21.36
N GLU A 58 -62.97 16.07 20.66
CA GLU A 58 -63.52 14.86 20.04
C GLU A 58 -62.57 14.30 18.96
N PRO A 59 -62.18 12.99 19.05
CA PRO A 59 -61.42 12.32 18.04
C PRO A 59 -62.09 12.37 16.66
N GLY A 60 -61.32 12.73 15.59
CA GLY A 60 -61.87 12.88 14.24
C GLY A 60 -62.52 14.26 13.95
N SER A 61 -62.59 15.18 14.92
CA SER A 61 -63.03 16.53 14.68
C SER A 61 -62.03 17.35 13.86
N GLY A 62 -62.50 18.40 13.22
CA GLY A 62 -61.60 19.30 12.46
C GLY A 62 -60.44 19.86 13.28
N ALA A 63 -60.68 20.11 14.60
CA ALA A 63 -59.65 20.57 15.53
C ALA A 63 -58.59 19.47 15.78
N ALA A 64 -59.02 18.23 15.98
CA ALA A 64 -58.08 17.09 16.13
C ALA A 64 -57.22 16.89 14.88
N LEU A 65 -57.82 17.00 13.69
CA LEU A 65 -57.07 16.89 12.41
C LEU A 65 -56.04 18.06 12.26
N ALA A 66 -56.46 19.27 12.58
CA ALA A 66 -55.55 20.43 12.51
C ALA A 66 -54.34 20.30 13.47
N LEU A 67 -54.56 19.84 14.70
CA LEU A 67 -53.48 19.62 15.67
C LEU A 67 -52.54 18.48 15.22
N SER A 68 -53.10 17.41 14.66
CA SER A 68 -52.29 16.33 14.08
C SER A 68 -51.42 16.82 12.92
N ALA A 69 -51.97 17.64 12.03
CA ALA A 69 -51.23 18.26 10.94
C ALA A 69 -50.11 19.19 11.44
N VAL A 70 -50.36 19.97 12.45
CA VAL A 70 -49.36 20.81 13.11
C VAL A 70 -48.25 19.95 13.72
N GLY A 71 -48.59 18.87 14.41
CA GLY A 71 -47.60 17.91 14.94
C GLY A 71 -46.68 17.35 13.85
N LEU A 72 -47.28 16.93 12.71
CA LEU A 72 -46.54 16.43 11.56
C LEU A 72 -45.59 17.48 10.95
N VAL A 73 -46.08 18.72 10.76
CA VAL A 73 -45.27 19.85 10.26
C VAL A 73 -44.09 20.13 11.20
N MET A 74 -44.30 20.06 12.51
CA MET A 74 -43.22 20.27 13.49
C MET A 74 -42.17 19.18 13.43
N VAL A 75 -42.55 17.92 13.19
CA VAL A 75 -41.58 16.82 12.97
C VAL A 75 -40.74 17.06 11.69
N ILE A 76 -41.40 17.51 10.62
CA ILE A 76 -40.70 17.87 9.37
C ILE A 76 -39.69 19.02 9.65
N ALA A 77 -40.12 20.06 10.34
CA ALA A 77 -39.24 21.16 10.69
C ALA A 77 -38.06 20.74 11.58
N GLY A 78 -38.29 19.86 12.55
CA GLY A 78 -37.24 19.30 13.40
C GLY A 78 -36.23 18.42 12.63
N CYS A 79 -36.72 17.70 11.62
CA CYS A 79 -35.83 16.87 10.74
C CYS A 79 -34.99 17.73 9.80
N VAL A 80 -35.48 18.86 9.33
CA VAL A 80 -34.76 19.79 8.45
C VAL A 80 -33.78 20.67 9.22
N SER A 81 -34.00 20.88 10.53
CA SER A 81 -33.08 21.64 11.37
C SER A 81 -31.70 20.98 11.42
N LYS A 82 -30.62 21.83 11.47
CA LYS A 82 -29.23 21.33 11.42
C LYS A 82 -28.94 20.35 12.57
N PRO A 83 -28.57 19.11 12.30
CA PRO A 83 -28.24 18.15 13.34
C PRO A 83 -26.94 18.57 14.05
N THR A 84 -26.96 18.55 15.40
CA THR A 84 -25.83 18.93 16.27
C THR A 84 -24.80 17.81 16.48
N TRP A 85 -24.88 16.73 15.75
CA TRP A 85 -24.01 15.57 15.91
C TRP A 85 -22.67 15.72 15.22
N ASN A 86 -21.62 15.69 16.01
CA ASN A 86 -20.25 15.66 15.56
C ASN A 86 -19.72 14.24 15.59
N LEU A 87 -19.68 13.58 14.44
CA LEU A 87 -18.92 12.35 14.25
C LEU A 87 -17.44 12.73 13.99
N LYS A 88 -16.76 13.16 15.04
CA LYS A 88 -15.30 13.31 14.99
C LYS A 88 -14.68 11.97 15.31
N GLY A 89 -13.83 11.47 14.41
CA GLY A 89 -12.83 10.47 14.74
C GLY A 89 -11.73 11.08 15.63
N PRO A 90 -10.73 10.30 16.06
CA PRO A 90 -9.51 10.83 16.67
C PRO A 90 -8.95 11.96 15.80
N GLU A 91 -8.31 12.96 16.41
CA GLU A 91 -7.87 14.16 15.68
C GLU A 91 -6.90 13.85 14.53
N ASP A 92 -6.16 12.76 14.65
CA ASP A 92 -5.15 12.31 13.69
C ASP A 92 -5.66 11.28 12.66
N ASP A 93 -6.91 10.80 12.79
CA ASP A 93 -7.47 9.79 11.91
C ASP A 93 -8.46 10.38 10.89
N PRO A 94 -8.62 9.73 9.71
CA PRO A 94 -9.64 10.11 8.74
C PRO A 94 -11.05 10.09 9.33
N LYS A 95 -11.94 10.95 8.82
CA LYS A 95 -13.33 11.00 9.28
C LYS A 95 -14.08 9.71 8.99
N MET A 96 -14.65 9.11 10.02
CA MET A 96 -15.43 7.89 9.90
C MET A 96 -16.70 8.08 9.08
N TYR A 97 -17.10 7.05 8.36
CA TYR A 97 -18.42 7.00 7.73
C TYR A 97 -19.51 6.74 8.78
N LEU A 98 -20.64 7.40 8.59
CA LEU A 98 -21.80 7.34 9.51
C LEU A 98 -22.26 5.91 9.80
N PHE A 99 -22.35 5.08 8.75
CA PHE A 99 -22.89 3.72 8.83
C PHE A 99 -21.93 2.69 9.42
N THR A 100 -20.67 3.04 9.63
CA THR A 100 -19.65 2.16 10.22
C THR A 100 -19.38 2.49 11.67
N HIS A 101 -19.88 3.62 12.13
CA HIS A 101 -19.76 4.03 13.52
C HIS A 101 -21.00 3.59 14.30
N ARG A 102 -20.80 3.07 15.52
CA ARG A 102 -21.88 2.64 16.41
C ARG A 102 -22.94 3.73 16.63
N PRO A 103 -24.14 3.39 16.99
CA PRO A 103 -25.43 4.00 16.68
C PRO A 103 -25.71 5.32 17.35
N ARG A 104 -24.74 6.27 17.42
CA ARG A 104 -25.08 7.66 17.82
C ARG A 104 -26.09 8.28 16.85
N ALA A 105 -26.08 7.85 15.59
CA ALA A 105 -27.10 8.22 14.62
C ALA A 105 -28.47 7.60 14.92
N PHE A 106 -28.53 6.50 15.67
CA PHE A 106 -29.77 5.82 16.06
C PHE A 106 -30.65 6.67 17.01
N PHE A 107 -30.01 7.52 17.82
CA PHE A 107 -30.72 8.42 18.75
C PHE A 107 -31.02 9.79 18.16
N TRP A 108 -30.76 9.96 16.86
CA TRP A 108 -30.91 11.28 16.25
C TRP A 108 -32.35 11.77 16.23
N CYS A 109 -33.26 10.87 16.00
CA CYS A 109 -34.68 11.18 15.89
C CYS A 109 -35.33 11.39 17.27
N MET A 110 -34.85 10.73 18.32
CA MET A 110 -35.20 11.08 19.69
C MET A 110 -34.79 12.52 20.03
N MET A 111 -33.91 13.13 19.25
CA MET A 111 -33.48 14.52 19.39
C MET A 111 -34.35 15.51 18.60
N ILE A 112 -35.35 15.05 17.81
CA ILE A 112 -36.23 15.94 17.04
C ILE A 112 -36.92 16.96 17.92
N PRO A 113 -37.53 16.62 19.07
CA PRO A 113 -38.12 17.59 19.97
C PRO A 113 -37.11 18.63 20.47
N TRP A 114 -35.89 18.15 20.79
CA TRP A 114 -34.78 19.01 21.25
C TRP A 114 -34.25 19.94 20.15
N ASN A 115 -34.15 19.43 18.93
CA ASN A 115 -33.74 20.24 17.78
C ASN A 115 -34.77 21.38 17.51
N LEU A 116 -36.05 21.10 17.67
CA LEU A 116 -37.08 22.12 17.56
C LEU A 116 -36.96 23.18 18.65
N ILE A 117 -36.82 22.75 19.91
CA ILE A 117 -36.65 23.68 21.05
C ILE A 117 -35.44 24.59 20.81
N THR A 118 -34.28 24.03 20.37
CA THR A 118 -33.09 24.81 20.07
C THR A 118 -33.26 25.75 18.87
N MET A 119 -34.00 25.31 17.85
CA MET A 119 -34.33 26.15 16.69
C MET A 119 -35.16 27.37 17.10
N PHE A 120 -36.22 27.17 17.87
CA PHE A 120 -37.07 28.27 18.37
C PHE A 120 -36.34 29.20 19.36
N TRP A 121 -35.46 28.62 20.22
CA TRP A 121 -34.59 29.40 21.11
C TRP A 121 -33.68 30.35 20.33
N ASN A 122 -33.13 29.88 19.22
CA ASN A 122 -32.26 30.69 18.37
C ASN A 122 -33.02 31.75 17.56
N MET A 123 -34.29 31.55 17.28
CA MET A 123 -35.12 32.50 16.53
C MET A 123 -35.45 33.78 17.31
N LYS A 124 -35.30 33.80 18.64
CA LYS A 124 -35.52 34.96 19.56
C LYS A 124 -36.89 35.68 19.43
N LYS A 125 -37.70 35.34 18.44
CA LYS A 125 -39.00 35.99 18.11
C LYS A 125 -40.21 35.18 18.56
N VAL A 126 -40.04 33.92 18.90
CA VAL A 126 -41.13 33.00 19.26
C VAL A 126 -40.88 32.48 20.68
N PRO A 127 -41.86 32.54 21.61
CA PRO A 127 -41.71 31.96 22.93
C PRO A 127 -41.47 30.47 22.86
N VAL A 128 -40.45 30.00 23.57
CA VAL A 128 -40.05 28.56 23.61
C VAL A 128 -41.18 27.67 24.18
N ILE A 129 -42.13 28.25 24.89
CA ILE A 129 -43.29 27.56 25.45
C ILE A 129 -44.18 26.96 24.34
N ILE A 130 -44.24 27.60 23.15
CA ILE A 130 -45.06 27.12 22.04
C ILE A 130 -44.65 25.73 21.55
N PRO A 131 -43.38 25.48 21.17
CA PRO A 131 -42.97 24.11 20.76
C PRO A 131 -43.15 23.10 21.89
N ILE A 132 -43.00 23.47 23.15
CA ILE A 132 -43.21 22.59 24.31
C ILE A 132 -44.67 22.12 24.39
N LEU A 133 -45.64 22.99 24.18
CA LEU A 133 -47.05 22.65 24.18
C LEU A 133 -47.45 21.67 23.05
N PHE A 134 -46.71 21.68 21.92
CA PHE A 134 -46.99 20.81 20.79
C PHE A 134 -46.18 19.49 20.81
N ILE A 135 -45.28 19.31 21.78
CA ILE A 135 -44.52 18.04 21.93
C ILE A 135 -45.45 16.81 21.96
N PRO A 136 -46.55 16.76 22.71
CA PRO A 136 -47.44 15.59 22.73
C PRO A 136 -47.99 15.21 21.35
N PHE A 137 -48.32 16.16 20.50
CA PHE A 137 -48.88 15.95 19.17
C PHE A 137 -47.82 15.57 18.15
N MET A 138 -46.59 16.00 18.31
CA MET A 138 -45.49 15.62 17.39
C MET A 138 -44.84 14.30 17.77
N PHE A 139 -44.84 13.90 19.04
CA PHE A 139 -44.15 12.76 19.56
C PHE A 139 -44.53 11.43 18.89
N PRO A 140 -45.81 11.10 18.65
CA PRO A 140 -46.19 9.90 17.93
C PRO A 140 -45.67 9.85 16.49
N PHE A 141 -45.67 10.96 15.74
CA PHE A 141 -45.10 11.02 14.40
C PHE A 141 -43.55 10.88 14.44
N ALA A 142 -42.92 11.48 15.46
CA ALA A 142 -41.48 11.34 15.65
C ALA A 142 -41.07 9.88 15.86
N ILE A 143 -41.81 9.11 16.63
CA ILE A 143 -41.60 7.68 16.86
C ILE A 143 -41.70 6.88 15.55
N ILE A 144 -42.67 7.17 14.70
CA ILE A 144 -42.79 6.48 13.40
C ILE A 144 -41.60 6.77 12.50
N VAL A 145 -41.20 8.05 12.40
CA VAL A 145 -40.02 8.44 11.66
C VAL A 145 -38.78 7.73 12.20
N ASP A 146 -38.66 7.61 13.54
CA ASP A 146 -37.56 6.89 14.20
C ASP A 146 -37.53 5.41 13.86
N ILE A 147 -38.67 4.72 13.90
CA ILE A 147 -38.78 3.30 13.56
C ILE A 147 -38.34 3.07 12.11
N ILE A 148 -38.88 3.86 11.18
CA ILE A 148 -38.52 3.74 9.76
C ILE A 148 -37.02 4.02 9.54
N LEU A 149 -36.49 5.07 10.15
CA LEU A 149 -35.08 5.40 10.08
C LEU A 149 -34.21 4.31 10.69
N ALA A 150 -34.63 3.70 11.80
CA ALA A 150 -33.90 2.58 12.41
C ALA A 150 -33.80 1.41 11.45
N ILE A 151 -34.91 1.02 10.81
CA ILE A 151 -34.95 -0.06 9.83
C ILE A 151 -34.02 0.27 8.64
N LEU A 152 -34.16 1.45 8.06
CA LEU A 152 -33.34 1.90 6.93
C LEU A 152 -31.86 1.97 7.31
N PHE A 153 -31.55 2.41 8.53
CA PHE A 153 -30.20 2.47 9.06
C PHE A 153 -29.59 1.08 9.20
N VAL A 154 -30.32 0.10 9.74
CA VAL A 154 -29.83 -1.28 9.86
C VAL A 154 -29.55 -1.89 8.49
N ILE A 155 -30.47 -1.72 7.52
CA ILE A 155 -30.28 -2.18 6.15
C ILE A 155 -29.02 -1.55 5.52
N MET A 156 -28.88 -0.24 5.61
CA MET A 156 -27.72 0.47 5.07
C MET A 156 -26.42 0.07 5.78
N TRP A 157 -26.47 -0.12 7.09
CA TRP A 157 -25.31 -0.59 7.88
C TRP A 157 -24.87 -1.99 7.43
N LEU A 158 -25.80 -2.92 7.23
CA LEU A 158 -25.51 -4.26 6.71
C LEU A 158 -24.88 -4.19 5.31
N ILE A 159 -25.49 -3.42 4.40
CA ILE A 159 -24.97 -3.23 3.03
C ILE A 159 -23.56 -2.67 3.06
N MET A 160 -23.31 -1.64 3.87
CA MET A 160 -21.99 -1.01 3.98
C MET A 160 -20.95 -1.94 4.60
N THR A 161 -21.33 -2.70 5.62
CA THR A 161 -20.45 -3.68 6.25
C THR A 161 -20.03 -4.76 5.27
N LEU A 162 -20.98 -5.31 4.50
CA LEU A 162 -20.71 -6.29 3.45
C LEU A 162 -19.79 -5.70 2.35
N ARG A 163 -20.09 -4.50 1.88
CA ARG A 163 -19.24 -3.82 0.88
C ARG A 163 -17.82 -3.56 1.37
N ILE A 164 -17.65 -3.14 2.63
CA ILE A 164 -16.35 -2.93 3.24
C ILE A 164 -15.60 -4.26 3.32
N SER A 165 -16.24 -5.32 3.81
CA SER A 165 -15.64 -6.65 3.94
C SER A 165 -15.16 -7.19 2.59
N MET A 166 -16.03 -7.14 1.56
CA MET A 166 -15.66 -7.59 0.21
C MET A 166 -14.54 -6.75 -0.41
N ALA A 167 -14.62 -5.42 -0.27
CA ALA A 167 -13.61 -4.53 -0.82
C ALA A 167 -12.26 -4.68 -0.10
N SER A 168 -12.27 -4.81 1.23
CA SER A 168 -11.07 -5.01 2.04
C SER A 168 -10.39 -6.34 1.71
N LYS A 169 -11.17 -7.43 1.59
CA LYS A 169 -10.64 -8.74 1.22
C LYS A 169 -9.99 -8.69 -0.17
N LYS A 170 -10.71 -8.16 -1.16
CA LYS A 170 -10.19 -8.04 -2.53
C LYS A 170 -8.94 -7.17 -2.62
N ASP A 171 -8.92 -6.02 -1.93
CA ASP A 171 -7.77 -5.11 -1.93
C ASP A 171 -6.55 -5.77 -1.28
N ARG A 172 -6.76 -6.47 -0.16
CA ARG A 172 -5.70 -7.20 0.53
C ARG A 172 -5.11 -8.32 -0.33
N GLU A 173 -5.95 -9.15 -0.95
CA GLU A 173 -5.50 -10.21 -1.86
C GLU A 173 -4.70 -9.64 -3.05
N THR A 174 -5.14 -8.50 -3.59
CA THR A 174 -4.43 -7.82 -4.68
C THR A 174 -3.09 -7.27 -4.19
N TYR A 175 -3.08 -6.60 -3.04
CA TYR A 175 -1.86 -6.04 -2.46
C TYR A 175 -0.83 -7.12 -2.11
N GLU A 176 -1.26 -8.22 -1.47
CA GLU A 176 -0.38 -9.35 -1.14
C GLU A 176 0.19 -10.03 -2.39
N ARG A 177 -0.59 -10.10 -3.48
CA ARG A 177 -0.12 -10.65 -4.76
C ARG A 177 0.84 -9.72 -5.49
N GLU A 178 0.57 -8.41 -5.52
CA GLU A 178 1.28 -7.44 -6.35
C GLU A 178 2.45 -6.77 -5.64
N THR A 179 2.36 -6.55 -4.32
CA THR A 179 3.37 -5.80 -3.57
C THR A 179 4.14 -6.68 -2.58
N GLN A 180 3.46 -7.57 -1.87
CA GLN A 180 3.98 -8.43 -0.79
C GLN A 180 4.64 -7.65 0.36
N TYR A 181 5.70 -6.90 0.09
CA TYR A 181 6.42 -6.06 1.05
C TYR A 181 7.02 -4.84 0.36
N VAL A 182 7.41 -3.88 1.16
CA VAL A 182 8.03 -2.63 0.71
C VAL A 182 9.40 -2.49 1.36
N VAL A 183 10.39 -2.05 0.59
CA VAL A 183 11.76 -1.79 1.07
C VAL A 183 11.99 -0.30 1.20
N CYS A 184 12.45 0.16 2.37
CA CYS A 184 12.77 1.57 2.56
C CYS A 184 14.10 1.92 1.88
N PRO A 185 14.16 2.91 0.99
CA PRO A 185 15.40 3.31 0.34
C PRO A 185 16.43 3.92 1.31
N LYS A 186 16.00 4.44 2.47
CA LYS A 186 16.87 5.10 3.44
C LYS A 186 17.45 4.14 4.50
N CYS A 187 16.57 3.39 5.20
CA CYS A 187 17.02 2.49 6.28
C CYS A 187 17.07 1.02 5.86
N LYS A 188 16.69 0.71 4.60
CA LYS A 188 16.74 -0.61 3.97
C LYS A 188 15.88 -1.70 4.66
N ARG A 189 15.06 -1.34 5.65
CA ARG A 189 14.16 -2.28 6.33
C ARG A 189 12.95 -2.60 5.47
N ASN A 190 12.50 -3.86 5.59
CA ASN A 190 11.30 -4.37 4.94
C ASN A 190 10.10 -4.22 5.86
N PHE A 191 8.94 -3.94 5.29
CA PHE A 191 7.66 -3.86 6.00
C PHE A 191 6.49 -4.03 5.02
N HIS A 192 5.32 -4.39 5.54
CA HIS A 192 4.16 -4.63 4.70
C HIS A 192 3.49 -3.35 4.21
N GLU A 193 3.28 -2.39 5.11
CA GLU A 193 2.53 -1.17 4.80
C GLU A 193 3.32 0.08 5.23
N PRO A 194 3.50 1.07 4.34
CA PRO A 194 4.06 2.35 4.70
C PRO A 194 3.04 3.20 5.46
N LYS A 195 3.50 4.27 6.10
CA LYS A 195 2.62 5.38 6.49
C LYS A 195 2.49 6.34 5.32
N ILE A 196 1.41 7.10 5.26
CA ILE A 196 1.23 8.14 4.24
C ILE A 196 1.28 9.53 4.85
N LYS A 197 1.74 10.48 4.07
CA LYS A 197 1.72 11.90 4.39
C LYS A 197 0.70 12.61 3.52
N CYS A 198 -0.38 13.09 4.14
CA CYS A 198 -1.37 13.90 3.45
C CYS A 198 -0.76 15.24 2.99
N ARG A 199 -1.37 15.88 2.00
CA ARG A 199 -0.98 17.23 1.53
C ARG A 199 -1.00 18.30 2.63
N CYS A 200 -1.78 18.11 3.68
CA CYS A 200 -1.81 18.98 4.85
C CYS A 200 -0.73 18.69 5.89
N GLY A 201 0.18 17.74 5.63
CA GLY A 201 1.24 17.35 6.55
C GLY A 201 0.87 16.24 7.54
N LEU A 202 -0.42 15.90 7.66
CA LEU A 202 -0.89 14.85 8.58
C LEU A 202 -0.34 13.47 8.14
N ILE A 203 0.28 12.76 9.08
CA ILE A 203 0.77 11.39 8.88
C ILE A 203 -0.31 10.42 9.37
N MET A 204 -0.64 9.42 8.58
CA MET A 204 -1.67 8.43 8.90
C MET A 204 -1.27 7.03 8.43
N SER A 205 -1.98 6.02 8.92
CA SER A 205 -1.82 4.65 8.47
C SER A 205 -2.13 4.49 6.99
N TYR A 206 -1.61 3.44 6.37
CA TYR A 206 -1.86 3.14 4.96
C TYR A 206 -3.36 3.00 4.70
N PRO A 207 -3.91 3.69 3.68
CA PRO A 207 -5.34 3.75 3.46
C PRO A 207 -5.83 2.48 2.77
N VAL A 208 -6.44 1.59 3.54
CA VAL A 208 -7.13 0.39 3.04
C VAL A 208 -8.64 0.56 3.17
N PRO A 209 -9.47 -0.12 2.34
CA PRO A 209 -10.92 -0.08 2.47
C PRO A 209 -11.37 -0.48 3.87
N ASN A 210 -11.98 0.44 4.60
CA ASN A 210 -12.46 0.22 5.97
C ASN A 210 -13.58 1.21 6.33
N ARG A 211 -13.90 1.32 7.63
CA ARG A 211 -14.90 2.24 8.16
C ARG A 211 -14.64 3.72 7.86
N PHE A 212 -13.43 4.09 7.44
CA PHE A 212 -13.10 5.46 7.03
C PHE A 212 -13.37 5.73 5.55
N GLY A 213 -13.62 4.71 4.77
CA GLY A 213 -14.01 4.78 3.37
C GLY A 213 -13.65 3.54 2.58
N VAL A 214 -14.46 3.24 1.56
CA VAL A 214 -14.23 2.10 0.67
C VAL A 214 -13.35 2.50 -0.50
N LYS A 215 -13.63 3.64 -1.15
CA LYS A 215 -12.83 4.15 -2.28
C LYS A 215 -11.84 5.24 -1.88
N ASN A 216 -12.25 6.10 -0.94
CA ASN A 216 -11.44 7.21 -0.48
C ASN A 216 -11.68 7.43 1.01
N HIS A 217 -10.60 7.66 1.74
CA HIS A 217 -10.66 8.27 3.07
C HIS A 217 -10.73 9.79 2.95
N VAL A 218 -11.11 10.46 4.02
CA VAL A 218 -11.11 11.92 4.09
C VAL A 218 -10.42 12.36 5.37
N CYS A 219 -9.29 13.03 5.25
CA CYS A 219 -8.56 13.55 6.41
C CYS A 219 -9.35 14.64 7.14
N ASN A 220 -8.90 15.03 8.32
CA ASN A 220 -9.60 16.05 9.13
C ASN A 220 -9.73 17.41 8.42
N ASN A 221 -8.79 17.75 7.53
CA ASN A 221 -8.80 18.95 6.71
C ASN A 221 -9.58 18.81 5.39
N GLY A 222 -10.30 17.71 5.19
CA GLY A 222 -11.18 17.51 4.03
C GLY A 222 -10.50 16.97 2.77
N HIS A 223 -9.19 16.68 2.78
CA HIS A 223 -8.51 16.09 1.62
C HIS A 223 -8.95 14.64 1.39
N LYS A 224 -9.24 14.32 0.15
CA LYS A 224 -9.54 12.94 -0.27
C LYS A 224 -8.23 12.17 -0.45
N ILE A 225 -8.18 10.96 0.10
CA ILE A 225 -7.04 10.06 0.06
C ILE A 225 -7.56 8.74 -0.50
N PRO A 226 -7.05 8.26 -1.67
CA PRO A 226 -7.45 6.98 -2.22
C PRO A 226 -7.21 5.84 -1.23
N SER A 227 -8.18 4.95 -1.05
CA SER A 227 -8.08 3.76 -0.19
C SER A 227 -7.99 2.45 -0.99
N THR A 228 -7.99 2.54 -2.31
CA THR A 228 -7.79 1.43 -3.24
C THR A 228 -6.84 1.86 -4.33
N ASN A 229 -6.14 0.91 -4.95
CA ASN A 229 -5.25 1.20 -6.08
C ASN A 229 -5.95 1.17 -7.45
N VAL A 230 -7.24 1.46 -7.49
CA VAL A 230 -7.96 1.62 -8.75
C VAL A 230 -7.34 2.76 -9.54
N ASP A 231 -6.95 2.50 -10.77
CA ASP A 231 -6.25 3.45 -11.67
C ASP A 231 -4.89 3.96 -11.12
N GLY A 232 -4.24 3.19 -10.26
CA GLY A 232 -2.95 3.58 -9.67
C GLY A 232 -3.04 4.79 -8.73
N ALA A 233 -4.21 5.10 -8.19
CA ALA A 233 -4.41 6.31 -7.41
C ALA A 233 -3.72 6.29 -6.05
N ARG A 234 -3.67 5.10 -5.40
CA ARG A 234 -3.02 4.93 -4.09
C ARG A 234 -1.51 4.83 -4.22
N SER A 235 -1.00 4.23 -5.29
CA SER A 235 0.43 4.10 -5.57
C SER A 235 1.16 5.44 -5.74
N LYS A 236 0.42 6.52 -6.05
CA LYS A 236 0.95 7.88 -6.21
C LYS A 236 1.02 8.68 -4.91
N LEU A 237 0.67 8.09 -3.78
CA LEU A 237 0.71 8.77 -2.49
C LEU A 237 2.14 8.93 -1.98
N ASN A 238 2.41 10.06 -1.34
CA ASN A 238 3.66 10.26 -0.61
C ASN A 238 3.68 9.36 0.62
N CYS A 239 4.54 8.37 0.59
CA CYS A 239 4.71 7.40 1.66
C CYS A 239 5.87 7.76 2.58
N ILE A 240 5.78 7.29 3.82
CA ILE A 240 6.81 7.47 4.84
C ILE A 240 7.13 6.11 5.44
N CYS A 241 8.41 5.83 5.59
CA CYS A 241 8.87 4.65 6.29
C CYS A 241 8.41 4.67 7.76
N PRO A 242 7.75 3.61 8.26
CA PRO A 242 7.32 3.55 9.66
C PRO A 242 8.46 3.53 10.68
N PHE A 243 9.69 3.16 10.26
CA PHE A 243 10.85 3.01 11.13
C PHE A 243 11.73 4.28 11.18
N CYS A 244 12.12 4.83 10.03
CA CYS A 244 13.05 5.96 9.99
C CYS A 244 12.39 7.30 9.62
N GLY A 245 11.09 7.32 9.30
CA GLY A 245 10.38 8.52 8.88
C GLY A 245 10.83 9.08 7.51
N GLY A 246 11.67 8.34 6.77
CA GLY A 246 12.14 8.77 5.44
C GLY A 246 11.00 8.78 4.42
N ASN A 247 10.95 9.79 3.56
CA ASN A 247 10.01 9.83 2.44
C ASN A 247 10.35 8.73 1.43
N MET A 248 9.32 8.12 0.86
CA MET A 248 9.45 7.06 -0.14
C MET A 248 8.27 7.05 -1.10
N ILE A 249 8.46 6.46 -2.25
CA ILE A 249 7.41 6.18 -3.22
C ILE A 249 7.39 4.66 -3.38
N THR A 250 6.24 4.03 -3.19
CA THR A 250 6.13 2.57 -3.24
C THR A 250 5.59 2.05 -4.55
N HIS A 251 4.81 2.86 -5.25
CA HIS A 251 4.06 2.51 -6.46
C HIS A 251 3.18 1.24 -6.34
N GLU A 252 3.14 0.60 -5.17
CA GLU A 252 2.53 -0.71 -4.93
C GLU A 252 3.03 -1.80 -5.91
N ALA A 253 4.28 -1.68 -6.30
CA ALA A 253 4.93 -2.61 -7.21
C ALA A 253 5.67 -3.70 -6.41
N LYS A 254 5.59 -4.94 -6.89
CA LYS A 254 6.37 -6.04 -6.31
C LYS A 254 7.85 -5.72 -6.47
N PRO A 255 8.62 -5.64 -5.38
CA PRO A 255 10.06 -5.48 -5.48
C PRO A 255 10.71 -6.77 -5.98
N ILE A 256 11.68 -6.65 -6.87
CA ILE A 256 12.62 -7.72 -7.24
C ILE A 256 13.98 -7.26 -6.74
N VAL A 257 14.50 -7.94 -5.73
CA VAL A 257 15.73 -7.56 -5.04
C VAL A 257 16.88 -8.38 -5.55
N ILE A 258 17.90 -7.72 -6.11
CA ILE A 258 19.14 -8.33 -6.62
C ILE A 258 20.30 -7.84 -5.77
N SER A 259 21.07 -8.75 -5.18
CA SER A 259 22.24 -8.38 -4.39
C SER A 259 23.54 -8.73 -5.10
N LEU A 260 24.47 -7.79 -5.08
CA LEU A 260 25.82 -7.97 -5.62
C LEU A 260 26.76 -8.44 -4.52
N VAL A 261 27.50 -9.50 -4.81
CA VAL A 261 28.49 -10.13 -3.93
C VAL A 261 29.85 -10.14 -4.63
N GLY A 262 30.93 -10.08 -3.91
CA GLY A 262 32.29 -10.23 -4.46
C GLY A 262 33.32 -9.42 -3.72
N SER A 263 34.60 -9.70 -3.99
CA SER A 263 35.75 -9.04 -3.39
C SER A 263 35.82 -7.52 -3.66
N VAL A 264 36.65 -6.83 -2.91
CA VAL A 264 36.92 -5.41 -3.15
C VAL A 264 37.58 -5.24 -4.52
N GLY A 265 37.08 -4.29 -5.33
CA GLY A 265 37.64 -4.04 -6.66
C GLY A 265 37.19 -5.02 -7.76
N SER A 266 36.28 -5.96 -7.47
CA SER A 266 35.75 -6.91 -8.45
C SER A 266 34.86 -6.29 -9.54
N GLY A 267 34.59 -4.97 -9.49
CA GLY A 267 33.81 -4.26 -10.51
C GLY A 267 32.29 -4.26 -10.31
N LYS A 268 31.77 -4.60 -9.13
CA LYS A 268 30.33 -4.62 -8.79
C LYS A 268 29.63 -3.32 -9.13
N THR A 269 30.10 -2.22 -8.53
CA THR A 269 29.49 -0.89 -8.68
C THR A 269 29.50 -0.42 -10.14
N THR A 270 30.62 -0.62 -10.85
CA THR A 270 30.73 -0.26 -12.27
C THR A 270 29.75 -1.07 -13.11
N MET A 271 29.61 -2.38 -12.86
CA MET A 271 28.67 -3.26 -13.53
C MET A 271 27.23 -2.84 -13.25
N MET A 272 26.89 -2.50 -12.00
CA MET A 272 25.58 -2.05 -11.61
C MET A 272 25.15 -0.79 -12.38
N ILE A 273 25.99 0.26 -12.36
CA ILE A 273 25.72 1.52 -13.05
C ILE A 273 25.51 1.27 -14.55
N SER A 274 26.44 0.54 -15.17
CA SER A 274 26.39 0.22 -16.59
C SER A 274 25.14 -0.61 -16.97
N ALA A 275 24.75 -1.54 -16.10
CA ALA A 275 23.54 -2.33 -16.28
C ALA A 275 22.28 -1.48 -16.21
N VAL A 276 22.14 -0.61 -15.21
CA VAL A 276 20.98 0.29 -15.05
C VAL A 276 20.83 1.20 -16.26
N GLU A 277 21.93 1.78 -16.77
CA GLU A 277 21.91 2.59 -17.98
C GLU A 277 21.44 1.78 -19.20
N SER A 278 22.02 0.58 -19.39
CA SER A 278 21.67 -0.29 -20.52
C SER A 278 20.25 -0.82 -20.45
N ILE A 279 19.75 -1.19 -19.25
CA ILE A 279 18.36 -1.61 -19.04
C ILE A 279 17.39 -0.45 -19.33
N THR A 280 17.75 0.77 -18.90
CA THR A 280 16.93 1.97 -19.16
C THR A 280 16.84 2.27 -20.66
N ALA A 281 17.94 2.15 -21.39
CA ALA A 281 17.95 2.32 -22.84
C ALA A 281 17.10 1.24 -23.54
N LEU A 282 17.30 -0.04 -23.20
CA LEU A 282 16.53 -1.17 -23.73
C LEU A 282 15.03 -1.05 -23.43
N ALA A 283 14.68 -0.63 -22.22
CA ALA A 283 13.29 -0.40 -21.82
C ALA A 283 12.63 0.63 -22.74
N LYS A 284 13.31 1.74 -23.02
CA LYS A 284 12.82 2.78 -23.92
C LYS A 284 12.57 2.24 -25.33
N ASP A 285 13.48 1.43 -25.86
CA ASP A 285 13.34 0.83 -27.20
C ASP A 285 12.17 -0.15 -27.28
N ARG A 286 11.83 -0.81 -26.16
CA ARG A 286 10.71 -1.74 -26.04
C ARG A 286 9.40 -1.09 -25.61
N GLY A 287 9.33 0.26 -25.55
CA GLY A 287 8.14 1.01 -25.13
C GLY A 287 7.79 0.84 -23.65
N VAL A 288 8.77 0.52 -22.81
CA VAL A 288 8.68 0.45 -21.36
C VAL A 288 9.28 1.72 -20.78
N VAL A 289 8.57 2.39 -19.89
CA VAL A 289 9.10 3.53 -19.15
C VAL A 289 9.93 3.02 -17.98
N ALA A 290 11.21 3.34 -17.97
CA ALA A 290 12.08 3.11 -16.83
C ALA A 290 12.26 4.42 -16.05
N GLU A 291 11.87 4.43 -14.78
CA GLU A 291 12.03 5.57 -13.87
C GLU A 291 13.08 5.20 -12.81
N VAL A 292 14.26 5.83 -12.90
CA VAL A 292 15.37 5.58 -11.98
C VAL A 292 15.28 6.57 -10.82
N ILE A 293 15.17 6.04 -9.60
CA ILE A 293 15.17 6.83 -8.38
C ILE A 293 16.56 6.72 -7.74
N THR A 294 17.45 7.61 -8.15
CA THR A 294 18.82 7.57 -7.68
C THR A 294 18.98 8.09 -6.26
N ASN A 295 19.71 7.37 -5.43
CA ASN A 295 20.20 7.86 -4.14
C ASN A 295 21.56 8.58 -4.24
N GLY A 296 21.96 9.04 -5.42
CA GLY A 296 23.12 9.87 -5.64
C GLY A 296 24.32 9.21 -6.32
N ILE A 297 24.31 7.87 -6.53
CA ILE A 297 25.45 7.19 -7.17
C ILE A 297 25.48 7.47 -8.67
N SER A 298 24.36 7.37 -9.35
CA SER A 298 24.30 7.61 -10.81
C SER A 298 24.49 9.09 -11.16
N THR A 299 24.08 10.04 -10.32
CA THR A 299 24.31 11.47 -10.55
C THR A 299 25.80 11.83 -10.43
N ASN A 300 26.52 11.20 -9.53
CA ASN A 300 27.96 11.40 -9.40
C ASN A 300 28.76 10.69 -10.51
N ALA A 301 28.27 9.55 -11.01
CA ALA A 301 28.91 8.83 -12.13
C ALA A 301 28.63 9.49 -13.48
N GLN A 302 27.48 10.10 -13.69
CA GLN A 302 27.15 10.86 -14.91
C GLN A 302 27.98 12.17 -15.05
N ASN A 303 28.35 12.76 -13.92
CA ASN A 303 29.17 13.99 -13.92
C ASN A 303 30.67 13.73 -14.00
N SER A 304 31.12 12.51 -13.84
CA SER A 304 32.52 12.15 -13.96
C SER A 304 32.65 10.93 -14.88
N LYS A 305 33.23 11.11 -16.07
CA LYS A 305 33.95 10.05 -16.78
C LYS A 305 35.13 9.51 -15.92
N ALA A 306 35.14 9.83 -14.64
CA ALA A 306 36.15 9.54 -13.64
C ALA A 306 35.70 8.34 -12.79
N ARG A 307 36.61 7.45 -12.56
CA ARG A 307 36.67 6.29 -11.67
C ARG A 307 35.55 6.26 -10.62
N VAL A 308 34.65 5.31 -10.76
CA VAL A 308 33.59 5.02 -9.76
C VAL A 308 34.26 4.78 -8.41
N MET A 309 33.84 5.54 -7.39
CA MET A 309 34.38 5.35 -6.05
C MET A 309 33.87 4.03 -5.47
N PRO A 310 34.72 3.24 -4.78
CA PRO A 310 34.28 2.02 -4.12
C PRO A 310 33.28 2.33 -3.00
N THR A 311 32.29 1.46 -2.83
CA THR A 311 31.34 1.51 -1.71
C THR A 311 32.09 1.44 -0.39
N LYS A 312 31.81 2.37 0.52
CA LYS A 312 32.53 2.43 1.80
C LYS A 312 32.12 1.27 2.71
N PRO A 313 33.07 0.79 3.55
CA PRO A 313 32.73 -0.20 4.57
C PRO A 313 31.58 0.28 5.48
N GLY A 314 30.62 -0.58 5.75
CA GLY A 314 29.44 -0.24 6.56
C GLY A 314 28.36 0.56 5.83
N GLU A 315 28.55 0.89 4.54
CA GLU A 315 27.53 1.51 3.70
C GLU A 315 26.97 0.49 2.71
N LEU A 316 25.66 0.56 2.50
CA LEU A 316 24.93 -0.18 1.48
C LEU A 316 24.46 0.81 0.42
N ASP A 317 25.02 0.70 -0.76
CA ASP A 317 24.53 1.43 -1.91
C ASP A 317 23.44 0.63 -2.59
N SER A 318 22.33 1.28 -2.93
CA SER A 318 21.24 0.61 -3.64
C SER A 318 20.69 1.52 -4.71
N GLU A 319 20.51 0.96 -5.89
CA GLU A 319 19.79 1.60 -6.98
C GLU A 319 18.36 1.09 -7.04
N TYR A 320 17.43 2.02 -7.18
CA TYR A 320 16.00 1.75 -7.28
C TYR A 320 15.51 2.25 -8.63
N PHE A 321 14.83 1.39 -9.36
CA PHE A 321 14.14 1.82 -10.57
C PHE A 321 12.84 1.07 -10.76
N PHE A 322 11.91 1.72 -11.46
CA PHE A 322 10.61 1.17 -11.78
C PHE A 322 10.51 0.94 -13.28
N LEU A 323 9.95 -0.21 -13.65
CA LEU A 323 9.60 -0.53 -15.03
C LEU A 323 8.09 -0.55 -15.14
N ARG A 324 7.53 0.25 -16.06
CA ARG A 324 6.08 0.29 -16.32
C ARG A 324 5.76 0.41 -17.80
N SER A 325 4.67 -0.24 -18.23
CA SER A 325 4.08 -0.08 -19.55
C SER A 325 2.55 -0.15 -19.42
N ARG A 326 1.81 0.12 -20.51
CA ARG A 326 0.35 -0.06 -20.54
C ARG A 326 -0.05 -1.51 -20.23
N ASP A 327 0.74 -2.46 -20.72
CA ASP A 327 0.45 -3.91 -20.65
C ASP A 327 1.31 -4.64 -19.62
N LEU A 328 2.15 -3.92 -18.87
CA LEU A 328 3.02 -4.47 -17.85
C LEU A 328 2.69 -3.81 -16.50
N PRO A 329 2.27 -4.58 -15.49
CA PRO A 329 2.16 -4.08 -14.13
C PRO A 329 3.49 -3.47 -13.69
N GLU A 330 3.43 -2.39 -12.95
CA GLU A 330 4.63 -1.71 -12.49
C GLU A 330 5.46 -2.63 -11.61
N LYS A 331 6.76 -2.77 -11.95
CA LYS A 331 7.73 -3.58 -11.20
C LYS A 331 8.77 -2.67 -10.58
N GLN A 332 9.06 -2.87 -9.31
CA GLN A 332 10.14 -2.21 -8.61
C GLN A 332 11.38 -3.10 -8.62
N ILE A 333 12.50 -2.59 -9.11
CA ILE A 333 13.77 -3.31 -9.09
C ILE A 333 14.70 -2.60 -8.12
N VAL A 334 15.29 -3.40 -7.24
CA VAL A 334 16.23 -2.95 -6.21
C VAL A 334 17.53 -3.69 -6.40
N ILE A 335 18.61 -2.98 -6.70
CA ILE A 335 19.93 -3.57 -6.81
C ILE A 335 20.75 -3.09 -5.61
N ASN A 336 21.21 -4.03 -4.80
CA ASN A 336 22.01 -3.76 -3.61
C ASN A 336 23.49 -4.01 -3.91
N ASP A 337 24.31 -2.97 -3.81
CA ASP A 337 25.77 -3.07 -3.89
C ASP A 337 26.38 -2.96 -2.48
N ILE A 338 26.81 -4.10 -1.97
CA ILE A 338 27.42 -4.21 -0.65
C ILE A 338 28.95 -4.17 -0.81
N SER A 339 29.60 -3.40 0.06
CA SER A 339 31.07 -3.32 0.07
C SER A 339 31.70 -4.71 0.18
N GLY A 340 32.69 -4.99 -0.68
CA GLY A 340 33.42 -6.26 -0.64
C GLY A 340 34.15 -6.55 0.69
N VAL A 341 34.39 -5.52 1.51
CA VAL A 341 34.97 -5.66 2.86
C VAL A 341 34.02 -6.39 3.81
N GLU A 342 32.71 -6.33 3.57
CA GLU A 342 31.71 -7.01 4.39
C GLU A 342 31.77 -8.55 4.27
N PHE A 343 32.37 -9.07 3.20
CA PHE A 343 32.56 -10.52 2.97
C PHE A 343 33.94 -11.01 3.43
N HIS A 344 34.60 -10.23 4.29
CA HIS A 344 35.89 -10.64 4.83
C HIS A 344 35.74 -11.72 5.91
N PRO A 345 36.51 -12.82 5.88
CA PRO A 345 36.37 -13.94 6.82
C PRO A 345 36.55 -13.57 8.30
N ASP A 346 37.27 -12.49 8.60
CA ASP A 346 37.53 -12.02 9.98
C ASP A 346 36.45 -11.10 10.53
N LYS A 347 35.35 -10.90 9.82
CA LYS A 347 34.27 -9.99 10.28
C LYS A 347 33.25 -10.79 11.11
N ASP A 348 33.20 -10.53 12.41
CA ASP A 348 32.35 -11.26 13.36
C ASP A 348 30.84 -11.08 13.13
N LYS A 349 30.41 -10.01 12.48
CA LYS A 349 29.01 -9.76 12.06
C LYS A 349 28.94 -8.95 10.80
N ASN A 350 28.22 -9.46 9.82
CA ASN A 350 27.84 -8.70 8.66
C ASN A 350 26.62 -7.83 9.00
N LEU A 351 26.78 -6.52 8.93
CA LEU A 351 25.70 -5.55 9.21
C LEU A 351 24.49 -5.70 8.28
N PHE A 352 24.64 -6.43 7.18
CA PHE A 352 23.66 -6.56 6.11
C PHE A 352 23.07 -7.97 5.99
N GLU A 353 23.25 -8.83 6.97
CA GLU A 353 22.72 -10.20 6.99
C GLU A 353 21.24 -10.28 6.67
N GLU A 354 20.42 -9.43 7.30
CA GLU A 354 18.97 -9.43 7.10
C GLU A 354 18.54 -9.17 5.65
N TYR A 355 19.37 -8.48 4.85
CA TYR A 355 19.05 -8.18 3.44
C TYR A 355 19.10 -9.42 2.55
N TYR A 356 19.93 -10.40 2.89
CA TYR A 356 20.04 -11.63 2.11
C TYR A 356 18.91 -12.62 2.34
N ARG A 357 18.06 -12.39 3.34
CA ARG A 357 16.87 -13.20 3.57
C ARG A 357 15.78 -12.97 2.50
N TYR A 358 15.77 -11.80 1.87
CA TYR A 358 14.73 -11.35 0.94
C TYR A 358 15.26 -11.08 -0.46
N ASN A 359 16.27 -11.83 -0.89
CA ASN A 359 16.80 -11.72 -2.24
C ASN A 359 16.01 -12.56 -3.23
N ASP A 360 15.68 -11.96 -4.37
CA ASP A 360 15.11 -12.62 -5.53
C ASP A 360 16.19 -13.02 -6.54
N GLY A 361 17.41 -12.55 -6.38
CA GLY A 361 18.56 -12.91 -7.18
C GLY A 361 19.88 -12.47 -6.59
N ILE A 362 20.94 -13.21 -6.88
CA ILE A 362 22.29 -12.92 -6.39
C ILE A 362 23.27 -12.93 -7.58
N ILE A 363 24.12 -11.91 -7.64
CA ILE A 363 25.19 -11.81 -8.64
C ILE A 363 26.53 -11.80 -7.93
N LEU A 364 27.33 -12.84 -8.15
CA LEU A 364 28.71 -12.91 -7.71
C LEU A 364 29.64 -12.31 -8.78
N ALA A 365 30.21 -11.14 -8.49
CA ALA A 365 31.19 -10.49 -9.35
C ALA A 365 32.60 -11.00 -9.01
N VAL A 366 33.26 -11.57 -9.97
CA VAL A 366 34.58 -12.18 -9.86
C VAL A 366 35.55 -11.43 -10.77
N ASP A 367 36.66 -10.96 -10.21
CA ASP A 367 37.77 -10.38 -10.98
C ASP A 367 38.69 -11.49 -11.52
N PRO A 368 38.73 -11.74 -12.84
CA PRO A 368 39.62 -12.73 -13.41
C PRO A 368 41.11 -12.44 -13.21
N LEU A 369 41.52 -11.16 -13.16
CA LEU A 369 42.92 -10.79 -12.94
C LEU A 369 43.40 -11.21 -11.55
N GLU A 370 42.53 -11.10 -10.54
CA GLU A 370 42.84 -11.50 -9.17
C GLU A 370 43.00 -13.03 -9.09
N ILE A 371 42.10 -13.80 -9.72
CA ILE A 371 42.20 -15.28 -9.77
C ILE A 371 43.44 -15.74 -10.53
N MET A 372 43.76 -15.12 -11.66
CA MET A 372 44.96 -15.46 -12.43
C MET A 372 46.25 -15.15 -11.63
N ALA A 373 46.32 -14.01 -10.93
CA ALA A 373 47.44 -13.67 -10.08
C ALA A 373 47.64 -14.68 -8.93
N LEU A 374 46.57 -15.14 -8.32
CA LEU A 374 46.60 -16.19 -7.29
C LEU A 374 47.06 -17.56 -7.84
N HIS A 375 46.62 -17.92 -9.03
CA HIS A 375 46.99 -19.19 -9.67
C HIS A 375 48.50 -19.21 -10.02
N HIS A 376 49.10 -18.07 -10.41
CA HIS A 376 50.50 -17.97 -10.77
C HIS A 376 51.43 -17.80 -9.57
N SER A 377 50.91 -17.37 -8.43
CA SER A 377 51.68 -17.27 -7.20
C SER A 377 51.82 -18.65 -6.55
N GLN A 378 53.00 -19.30 -6.72
CA GLN A 378 53.31 -20.58 -6.06
C GLN A 378 53.38 -20.53 -4.53
N SER A 379 53.26 -19.38 -3.94
CA SER A 379 53.12 -19.20 -2.50
C SER A 379 51.79 -18.46 -2.20
N PRO A 380 50.86 -19.11 -1.47
CA PRO A 380 49.83 -18.31 -0.85
C PRO A 380 50.54 -17.33 0.10
N THR A 381 50.68 -16.09 -0.29
CA THR A 381 51.12 -15.03 0.60
C THR A 381 50.25 -15.12 1.85
N LYS A 382 50.83 -15.61 2.96
CA LYS A 382 50.22 -15.58 4.28
C LYS A 382 49.84 -14.10 4.54
N GLY A 383 48.58 -13.74 4.22
CA GLY A 383 48.10 -12.40 4.46
C GLY A 383 47.00 -11.88 3.55
N SER A 384 46.79 -12.42 2.35
CA SER A 384 45.68 -11.95 1.51
C SER A 384 44.40 -12.75 1.86
N LYS A 385 43.71 -12.31 2.92
CA LYS A 385 42.44 -12.88 3.35
C LYS A 385 41.24 -12.46 2.44
N ASN A 386 41.49 -11.60 1.46
CA ASN A 386 40.47 -11.05 0.54
C ASN A 386 40.56 -11.69 -0.85
N THR A 387 40.52 -12.99 -0.94
CA THR A 387 40.43 -13.65 -2.24
C THR A 387 38.99 -13.79 -2.69
N PRO A 388 38.68 -13.86 -4.00
CA PRO A 388 37.33 -14.12 -4.50
C PRO A 388 36.71 -15.40 -3.93
N THR A 389 37.50 -16.44 -3.73
CA THR A 389 37.05 -17.71 -3.12
C THR A 389 36.71 -17.52 -1.66
N ALA A 390 37.54 -16.87 -0.86
CA ALA A 390 37.28 -16.61 0.55
C ALA A 390 36.05 -15.72 0.75
N SER A 391 35.86 -14.72 -0.12
CA SER A 391 34.65 -13.88 -0.11
C SER A 391 33.38 -14.69 -0.43
N LEU A 392 33.46 -15.64 -1.37
CA LEU A 392 32.36 -16.54 -1.69
C LEU A 392 32.05 -17.49 -0.53
N GLU A 393 33.06 -18.08 0.11
CA GLU A 393 32.89 -18.95 1.29
C GLU A 393 32.23 -18.18 2.44
N SER A 394 32.70 -16.99 2.78
CA SER A 394 32.11 -16.16 3.82
C SER A 394 30.64 -15.82 3.49
N PHE A 395 30.36 -15.45 2.26
CA PHE A 395 29.01 -15.21 1.80
C PHE A 395 28.14 -16.50 1.93
N TYR A 396 28.63 -17.64 1.48
CA TYR A 396 27.91 -18.91 1.53
C TYR A 396 27.56 -19.30 2.97
N HIS A 397 28.51 -19.23 3.90
CA HIS A 397 28.25 -19.51 5.32
C HIS A 397 27.17 -18.60 5.89
N MET A 398 27.31 -17.31 5.70
CA MET A 398 26.32 -16.30 6.14
C MET A 398 24.94 -16.59 5.51
N TYR A 399 24.87 -16.81 4.21
CA TYR A 399 23.63 -17.03 3.48
C TYR A 399 22.88 -18.28 3.94
N THR A 400 23.61 -19.38 4.18
CA THR A 400 23.03 -20.64 4.67
C THR A 400 22.54 -20.50 6.11
N GLU A 401 23.28 -19.82 6.96
CA GLU A 401 22.90 -19.56 8.36
C GLU A 401 21.62 -18.73 8.45
N ILE A 402 21.54 -17.61 7.75
CA ILE A 402 20.38 -16.69 7.77
C ILE A 402 19.11 -17.36 7.25
N ASN A 403 19.24 -18.19 6.21
CA ASN A 403 18.08 -18.85 5.59
C ASN A 403 17.76 -20.21 6.22
N GLY A 404 18.55 -20.66 7.21
CA GLY A 404 18.36 -21.95 7.87
C GLY A 404 18.53 -23.14 6.94
N TYR A 405 19.35 -23.01 5.88
CA TYR A 405 19.59 -24.10 4.95
C TYR A 405 20.57 -25.12 5.57
N GLY A 406 20.13 -26.36 5.69
CA GLY A 406 21.02 -27.47 6.03
C GLY A 406 21.91 -27.88 4.83
N PRO A 407 22.95 -28.70 5.06
CA PRO A 407 23.94 -29.06 4.03
C PRO A 407 23.38 -29.70 2.75
N ALA A 408 22.17 -30.27 2.83
CA ALA A 408 21.51 -30.95 1.69
C ALA A 408 20.50 -30.07 0.95
N VAL A 409 20.20 -28.85 1.43
CA VAL A 409 19.17 -27.99 0.86
C VAL A 409 19.81 -26.94 -0.03
N LYS A 410 19.53 -27.01 -1.33
CA LYS A 410 19.94 -25.98 -2.30
C LYS A 410 18.92 -24.87 -2.39
N SER A 411 19.40 -23.64 -2.39
CA SER A 411 18.57 -22.44 -2.65
C SER A 411 17.97 -22.49 -4.07
N THR A 412 16.72 -22.04 -4.19
CA THR A 412 16.04 -21.85 -5.49
C THR A 412 16.26 -20.49 -6.09
N VAL A 413 16.86 -19.56 -5.33
CA VAL A 413 17.18 -18.20 -5.78
C VAL A 413 18.16 -18.28 -6.97
N PRO A 414 17.89 -17.61 -8.10
CA PRO A 414 18.81 -17.56 -9.23
C PRO A 414 20.13 -16.92 -8.83
N PHE A 415 21.22 -17.60 -9.17
CA PHE A 415 22.59 -17.19 -8.82
C PHE A 415 23.43 -17.01 -10.08
N ALA A 416 23.83 -15.77 -10.39
CA ALA A 416 24.68 -15.44 -11.51
C ALA A 416 26.12 -15.33 -11.08
N VAL A 417 27.02 -16.09 -11.69
CA VAL A 417 28.46 -15.94 -11.54
C VAL A 417 28.98 -15.14 -12.71
N VAL A 418 29.58 -13.98 -12.44
CA VAL A 418 29.97 -13.01 -13.45
C VAL A 418 31.49 -12.79 -13.44
N LEU A 419 32.16 -13.16 -14.51
CA LEU A 419 33.53 -12.73 -14.77
C LEU A 419 33.49 -11.29 -15.29
N THR A 420 34.00 -10.36 -14.50
CA THR A 420 34.02 -8.92 -14.81
C THR A 420 35.25 -8.54 -15.62
N LYS A 421 35.35 -7.26 -15.98
CA LYS A 421 36.55 -6.68 -16.66
C LYS A 421 36.90 -7.35 -17.99
N MET A 422 35.90 -7.87 -18.72
CA MET A 422 36.12 -8.44 -20.07
C MET A 422 36.52 -7.37 -21.10
N ASP A 423 36.45 -6.10 -20.73
CA ASP A 423 37.03 -4.95 -21.46
C ASP A 423 38.58 -4.90 -21.39
N ASP A 424 39.21 -5.59 -20.42
CA ASP A 424 40.67 -5.74 -20.38
C ASP A 424 41.12 -6.83 -21.37
N PRO A 425 42.02 -6.52 -22.34
CA PRO A 425 42.47 -7.49 -23.36
C PRO A 425 43.10 -8.77 -22.77
N ARG A 426 43.78 -8.64 -21.62
CA ARG A 426 44.40 -9.79 -20.92
C ARG A 426 43.32 -10.75 -20.38
N VAL A 427 42.28 -10.20 -19.77
CA VAL A 427 41.13 -10.97 -19.27
C VAL A 427 40.42 -11.64 -20.43
N LYS A 428 40.11 -10.86 -21.48
CA LYS A 428 39.41 -11.34 -22.67
C LYS A 428 40.16 -12.51 -23.33
N ALA A 429 41.51 -12.43 -23.48
CA ALA A 429 42.31 -13.49 -24.02
C ALA A 429 42.31 -14.76 -23.15
N ALA A 430 42.52 -14.63 -21.84
CA ALA A 430 42.57 -15.76 -20.91
C ALA A 430 41.20 -16.50 -20.80
N VAL A 431 40.12 -15.73 -20.64
CA VAL A 431 38.78 -16.31 -20.51
C VAL A 431 38.29 -16.96 -21.81
N ASN A 432 38.61 -16.37 -22.96
CA ASN A 432 38.26 -16.96 -24.25
C ASN A 432 39.04 -18.22 -24.58
N ALA A 433 40.26 -18.36 -24.09
CA ALA A 433 41.05 -19.58 -24.23
C ALA A 433 40.36 -20.78 -23.57
N GLU A 434 39.60 -20.58 -22.49
CA GLU A 434 38.83 -21.61 -21.78
C GLU A 434 37.38 -21.76 -22.28
N LYS A 435 37.04 -21.16 -23.41
CA LYS A 435 35.73 -21.20 -24.09
C LYS A 435 34.53 -20.67 -23.25
N SER A 436 34.48 -20.91 -21.94
CA SER A 436 33.37 -20.54 -21.07
C SER A 436 33.86 -19.94 -19.75
N ALA A 437 33.01 -19.13 -19.13
CA ALA A 437 33.30 -18.57 -17.79
C ALA A 437 33.47 -19.69 -16.75
N MET A 438 32.64 -20.72 -16.81
CA MET A 438 32.74 -21.90 -15.94
C MET A 438 34.07 -22.64 -16.17
N GLY A 439 34.51 -22.82 -17.43
CA GLY A 439 35.80 -23.47 -17.78
C GLY A 439 36.98 -22.68 -17.19
N PHE A 440 36.95 -21.36 -17.31
CA PHE A 440 37.96 -20.49 -16.70
C PHE A 440 38.03 -20.67 -15.17
N LEU A 441 36.89 -20.62 -14.47
CA LEU A 441 36.84 -20.81 -13.03
C LEU A 441 37.29 -22.22 -12.63
N THR A 442 36.91 -23.25 -13.37
CA THR A 442 37.33 -24.63 -13.09
C THR A 442 38.84 -24.77 -13.13
N LYS A 443 39.51 -24.16 -14.10
CA LYS A 443 40.95 -24.19 -14.24
C LYS A 443 41.66 -23.33 -13.17
N TYR A 444 41.29 -22.05 -13.08
CA TYR A 444 42.07 -21.08 -12.32
C TYR A 444 41.70 -21.02 -10.82
N SER A 445 40.50 -21.47 -10.41
CA SER A 445 40.10 -21.63 -8.99
C SER A 445 40.20 -23.08 -8.50
N HIS A 446 40.84 -23.97 -9.25
CA HIS A 446 40.89 -25.40 -8.93
C HIS A 446 39.51 -26.02 -8.65
N LYS A 447 38.53 -25.59 -9.44
CA LYS A 447 37.11 -26.02 -9.34
C LYS A 447 36.37 -25.57 -8.04
N MET A 448 37.05 -25.11 -7.03
CA MET A 448 36.50 -24.83 -5.70
C MET A 448 35.31 -23.87 -5.74
N MET A 449 35.40 -22.74 -6.45
CA MET A 449 34.29 -21.80 -6.58
C MET A 449 33.06 -22.40 -7.27
N VAL A 450 33.32 -23.22 -8.29
CA VAL A 450 32.25 -23.91 -9.05
C VAL A 450 31.52 -24.89 -8.15
N ASP A 451 32.26 -25.69 -7.38
CA ASP A 451 31.67 -26.70 -6.50
C ASP A 451 30.86 -26.05 -5.36
N ILE A 452 31.34 -24.97 -4.75
CA ILE A 452 30.60 -24.21 -3.72
C ILE A 452 29.28 -23.73 -4.32
N VAL A 453 29.30 -23.04 -5.44
CA VAL A 453 28.10 -22.47 -6.05
C VAL A 453 27.10 -23.54 -6.47
N GLN A 454 27.57 -24.60 -7.10
CA GLN A 454 26.70 -25.71 -7.57
C GLN A 454 26.14 -26.56 -6.42
N SER A 455 26.84 -26.63 -5.29
CA SER A 455 26.30 -27.30 -4.09
C SER A 455 25.21 -26.45 -3.40
N ALA A 456 25.34 -25.12 -3.42
CA ALA A 456 24.48 -24.19 -2.72
C ALA A 456 23.20 -23.82 -3.47
N PHE A 457 23.24 -23.72 -4.80
CA PHE A 457 22.14 -23.17 -5.62
C PHE A 457 21.69 -24.15 -6.69
N LYS A 458 20.36 -24.17 -6.97
CA LYS A 458 19.78 -25.00 -8.04
C LYS A 458 19.87 -24.35 -9.40
N ASN A 459 19.66 -23.02 -9.45
CA ASN A 459 19.60 -22.25 -10.68
C ASN A 459 20.85 -21.36 -10.78
N VAL A 460 21.86 -21.82 -11.50
CA VAL A 460 23.16 -21.13 -11.64
C VAL A 460 23.47 -20.86 -13.08
N LYS A 461 23.88 -19.64 -13.43
CA LYS A 461 24.35 -19.26 -14.76
C LYS A 461 25.65 -18.48 -14.69
N TYR A 462 26.53 -18.71 -15.65
CA TYR A 462 27.85 -18.09 -15.72
C TYR A 462 27.90 -17.11 -16.87
N PHE A 463 28.43 -15.90 -16.60
CA PHE A 463 28.48 -14.80 -17.55
C PHE A 463 29.90 -14.28 -17.71
N LYS A 464 30.18 -13.69 -18.88
CA LYS A 464 31.39 -12.92 -19.19
C LYS A 464 30.93 -11.48 -19.43
N VAL A 465 31.36 -10.51 -18.63
CA VAL A 465 30.82 -9.16 -18.66
C VAL A 465 31.92 -8.12 -18.87
N ALA A 466 31.74 -7.33 -19.94
CA ALA A 466 32.38 -6.06 -20.13
C ALA A 466 31.45 -4.95 -19.66
N SER A 467 31.88 -4.10 -18.75
CA SER A 467 31.08 -2.98 -18.22
C SER A 467 31.41 -1.65 -18.88
N LEU A 468 32.49 -1.60 -19.65
CA LEU A 468 33.00 -0.41 -20.32
C LEU A 468 33.17 -0.66 -21.82
N GLY A 469 33.06 0.41 -22.63
CA GLY A 469 33.31 0.36 -24.08
C GLY A 469 32.11 -0.12 -24.92
N SER A 470 32.39 -0.45 -26.19
CA SER A 470 31.39 -0.86 -27.18
C SER A 470 30.80 -2.25 -26.93
N ASP A 471 31.57 -3.11 -26.27
CA ASP A 471 31.19 -4.50 -26.00
C ASP A 471 30.41 -4.64 -24.68
N ASN A 472 29.83 -3.53 -24.18
CA ASN A 472 29.11 -3.50 -22.92
C ASN A 472 27.90 -4.46 -22.92
N ASN A 473 27.94 -5.45 -22.05
CA ASN A 473 26.87 -6.41 -21.84
C ASN A 473 26.54 -6.59 -20.34
N ALA A 474 26.79 -5.56 -19.54
CA ALA A 474 26.59 -5.59 -18.09
C ALA A 474 25.13 -5.87 -17.67
N MET A 475 24.16 -5.62 -18.54
CA MET A 475 22.75 -5.87 -18.26
C MET A 475 22.37 -7.37 -18.29
N GLU A 476 23.13 -8.23 -19.01
CA GLU A 476 22.73 -9.62 -19.23
C GLU A 476 22.48 -10.43 -17.94
N PRO A 477 23.33 -10.39 -16.90
CA PRO A 477 23.08 -11.12 -15.66
C PRO A 477 21.82 -10.64 -14.94
N PHE A 478 21.59 -9.34 -14.96
CA PHE A 478 20.39 -8.74 -14.33
C PHE A 478 19.12 -9.12 -15.08
N MET A 479 19.12 -9.03 -16.41
CA MET A 479 17.99 -9.43 -17.24
C MET A 479 17.66 -10.91 -17.10
N TRP A 480 18.68 -11.76 -16.97
CA TRP A 480 18.46 -13.17 -16.70
C TRP A 480 17.76 -13.37 -15.34
N ILE A 481 18.23 -12.74 -14.26
CA ILE A 481 17.58 -12.82 -12.94
C ILE A 481 16.14 -12.29 -13.00
N LEU A 482 15.92 -11.16 -13.66
CA LEU A 482 14.57 -10.61 -13.84
C LEU A 482 13.66 -11.59 -14.59
N SER A 483 14.17 -12.27 -15.61
CA SER A 483 13.41 -13.26 -16.39
C SER A 483 13.10 -14.55 -15.63
N GLU A 484 13.91 -14.92 -14.63
CA GLU A 484 13.65 -16.07 -13.75
C GLU A 484 12.60 -15.77 -12.69
N ASN A 485 12.43 -14.49 -12.33
CA ASN A 485 11.49 -14.05 -11.30
C ASN A 485 10.15 -13.56 -11.84
N ASP A 486 10.09 -13.19 -13.12
CA ASP A 486 8.89 -12.59 -13.70
C ASP A 486 8.71 -12.96 -15.17
N ASP A 487 7.67 -13.74 -15.45
CA ASP A 487 7.35 -14.20 -16.80
C ASP A 487 6.92 -13.07 -17.74
N GLU A 488 6.36 -11.97 -17.23
CA GLU A 488 5.96 -10.82 -18.03
C GLU A 488 7.20 -10.04 -18.49
N LEU A 489 8.17 -9.83 -17.58
CA LEU A 489 9.47 -9.25 -17.94
C LEU A 489 10.22 -10.14 -18.92
N LYS A 490 10.20 -11.46 -18.72
CA LYS A 490 10.80 -12.42 -19.65
C LYS A 490 10.25 -12.26 -21.06
N LYS A 491 8.92 -12.26 -21.23
CA LYS A 491 8.27 -12.10 -22.55
C LYS A 491 8.54 -10.75 -23.18
N ARG A 492 8.71 -9.71 -22.38
CA ARG A 492 8.87 -8.34 -22.89
C ARG A 492 10.30 -8.06 -23.34
N PHE A 493 11.29 -8.68 -22.68
CA PHE A 493 12.71 -8.40 -22.93
C PHE A 493 13.46 -9.53 -23.64
N SER A 494 12.84 -10.69 -23.87
CA SER A 494 13.37 -11.80 -24.72
C SER A 494 13.37 -11.51 -26.24
#